data_6537860cab0246b7b5b12c83f1eba0c1
#
_entry.id   6537860cab0246b7b5b12c83f1eba0c1
#
_cell.length_a   1.000
_cell.length_b   1.000
_cell.length_c   1.000
_cell.angle_alpha   90.00
_cell.angle_beta   90.00
_cell.angle_gamma   90.00
#
_symmetry.space_group_name_H-M   'P 1'
#
loop_
_entity.id
_entity.type
_entity.pdbx_description
1 polymer ?
#
loop_
_entity_poly.entity_id
_entity_poly.type
_entity_poly.pdbx_seq_one_letter_code
_entity_poly.pdbx_strand_id
1 'polypeptide(L)'
;MRTAFKLMLGVTAITIMMAGCKSMNKTQKGAAIGTAGGAAAGAVIGKAAGNTALGAIIGATVGGVTGAVIGRKMDKQAEEIKNEVPGVKVERVEEGIVVEFSSEILFGFDRSDLTADAKAKLSDLSKVLTKYPDTNIEIQGHTDNTGTDAYNMQLSERRANSVAAHLRTLNVASSRISIKGFGESAPEYTNETDEGRAQNRRVEFLITANEKMKEEARKEAGETGN
;
A
#
# COMPACT_ATOMS: atom_id res chain seq x y z
N MET A 1 -19.74 -40.30 -34.66
CA MET A 1 -18.78 -39.35 -35.25
C MET A 1 -19.05 -37.86 -34.91
N ARG A 2 -20.23 -37.43 -34.46
CA ARG A 2 -20.54 -36.02 -34.16
C ARG A 2 -20.15 -35.53 -32.77
N THR A 3 -19.91 -36.41 -31.82
CA THR A 3 -19.52 -36.07 -30.44
C THR A 3 -18.02 -35.90 -30.25
N ALA A 4 -17.18 -36.58 -31.03
CA ALA A 4 -15.72 -36.46 -30.97
C ALA A 4 -15.20 -35.13 -31.56
N PHE A 5 -15.92 -34.55 -32.52
CA PHE A 5 -15.55 -33.29 -33.17
C PHE A 5 -15.78 -32.06 -32.27
N LYS A 6 -16.77 -32.11 -31.37
CA LYS A 6 -17.04 -31.02 -30.42
C LYS A 6 -16.06 -30.96 -29.24
N LEU A 7 -15.46 -32.11 -28.87
CA LEU A 7 -14.44 -32.14 -27.81
C LEU A 7 -13.08 -31.60 -28.28
N MET A 8 -12.76 -31.76 -29.57
CA MET A 8 -11.50 -31.32 -30.14
C MET A 8 -11.43 -29.80 -30.36
N LEU A 9 -12.58 -29.11 -30.53
CA LEU A 9 -12.64 -27.66 -30.67
C LEU A 9 -12.49 -26.94 -29.30
N GLY A 10 -12.81 -27.60 -28.18
CA GLY A 10 -12.71 -27.06 -26.83
C GLY A 10 -11.26 -27.03 -26.30
N VAL A 11 -10.44 -27.99 -26.73
CA VAL A 11 -9.05 -28.13 -26.24
C VAL A 11 -8.09 -27.18 -26.97
N THR A 12 -8.35 -26.85 -28.23
CA THR A 12 -7.52 -25.92 -29.04
C THR A 12 -7.69 -24.46 -28.63
N ALA A 13 -8.81 -24.07 -28.00
CA ALA A 13 -9.03 -22.69 -27.55
C ALA A 13 -8.26 -22.34 -26.26
N ILE A 14 -7.92 -23.33 -25.43
CA ILE A 14 -7.23 -23.12 -24.14
C ILE A 14 -5.69 -23.01 -24.33
N THR A 15 -5.14 -23.59 -25.38
CA THR A 15 -3.69 -23.60 -25.61
C THR A 15 -3.12 -22.32 -26.21
N ILE A 16 -3.96 -21.39 -26.73
CA ILE A 16 -3.47 -20.14 -27.35
C ILE A 16 -3.25 -19.02 -26.32
N MET A 17 -3.78 -19.12 -25.09
CA MET A 17 -3.62 -18.08 -24.07
C MET A 17 -2.29 -18.11 -23.28
N MET A 18 -1.45 -19.10 -23.44
CA MET A 18 -0.19 -19.22 -22.66
C MET A 18 1.05 -18.65 -23.33
N ALA A 19 1.00 -18.18 -24.56
CA ALA A 19 2.16 -17.70 -25.30
C ALA A 19 2.39 -16.18 -25.28
N GLY A 20 1.48 -15.38 -24.68
CA GLY A 20 1.49 -13.91 -24.72
C GLY A 20 2.21 -13.19 -23.57
N CYS A 21 2.61 -13.87 -22.51
CA CYS A 21 3.04 -13.21 -21.26
C CYS A 21 4.49 -12.74 -21.20
N LYS A 22 5.29 -12.88 -22.25
CA LYS A 22 6.74 -12.61 -22.17
C LYS A 22 7.18 -11.19 -22.53
N SER A 23 6.25 -10.33 -22.98
CA SER A 23 6.56 -8.96 -23.44
C SER A 23 5.65 -7.85 -22.86
N MET A 24 4.86 -8.15 -21.82
CA MET A 24 3.99 -7.12 -21.21
C MET A 24 4.78 -6.28 -20.21
N ASN A 25 4.64 -4.94 -20.30
CA ASN A 25 5.19 -4.04 -19.29
C ASN A 25 4.42 -4.16 -17.96
N LYS A 26 4.94 -3.56 -16.88
CA LYS A 26 4.35 -3.68 -15.52
C LYS A 26 2.88 -3.22 -15.48
N THR A 27 2.53 -2.20 -16.24
CA THR A 27 1.16 -1.65 -16.35
C THR A 27 0.22 -2.63 -17.05
N GLN A 28 0.67 -3.31 -18.10
CA GLN A 28 -0.14 -4.31 -18.82
C GLN A 28 -0.33 -5.58 -18.01
N LYS A 29 0.64 -5.97 -17.17
CA LYS A 29 0.50 -7.11 -16.25
C LYS A 29 -0.51 -6.82 -15.15
N GLY A 30 -0.53 -5.60 -14.59
CA GLY A 30 -1.51 -5.19 -13.60
C GLY A 30 -2.95 -5.22 -14.12
N ALA A 31 -3.16 -4.71 -15.34
CA ALA A 31 -4.47 -4.73 -16.00
C ALA A 31 -5.00 -6.15 -16.30
N ALA A 32 -4.12 -7.10 -16.62
CA ALA A 32 -4.51 -8.49 -16.91
C ALA A 32 -4.89 -9.27 -15.65
N ILE A 33 -4.29 -8.97 -14.50
CA ILE A 33 -4.56 -9.65 -13.22
C ILE A 33 -5.83 -9.07 -12.57
N GLY A 34 -6.07 -7.74 -12.69
CA GLY A 34 -7.20 -7.06 -12.06
C GLY A 34 -8.59 -7.46 -12.59
N THR A 35 -8.68 -7.92 -13.84
CA THR A 35 -9.96 -8.31 -14.46
C THR A 35 -10.49 -9.68 -14.03
N ALA A 36 -9.70 -10.52 -13.36
CA ALA A 36 -10.03 -11.93 -13.08
C ALA A 36 -10.34 -12.28 -11.60
N GLY A 37 -10.40 -11.32 -10.65
CA GLY A 37 -10.74 -11.68 -9.27
C GLY A 37 -10.14 -10.83 -8.16
N GLY A 38 -10.25 -9.51 -8.25
CA GLY A 38 -9.54 -8.56 -7.37
C GLY A 38 -9.78 -8.69 -5.86
N ALA A 39 -10.96 -9.07 -5.39
CA ALA A 39 -11.27 -9.04 -3.95
C ALA A 39 -10.81 -10.28 -3.15
N ALA A 40 -10.75 -11.45 -3.79
CA ALA A 40 -10.37 -12.69 -3.09
C ALA A 40 -8.86 -12.97 -3.14
N ALA A 41 -8.15 -12.45 -4.14
CA ALA A 41 -6.72 -12.67 -4.32
C ALA A 41 -5.85 -11.81 -3.37
N GLY A 42 -6.28 -10.58 -3.05
CA GLY A 42 -5.50 -9.65 -2.24
C GLY A 42 -5.18 -10.15 -0.82
N ALA A 43 -6.17 -10.73 -0.14
CA ALA A 43 -6.00 -11.24 1.22
C ALA A 43 -5.07 -12.46 1.30
N VAL A 44 -5.02 -13.28 0.23
CA VAL A 44 -4.19 -14.50 0.18
C VAL A 44 -2.75 -14.15 -0.18
N ILE A 45 -2.53 -13.17 -1.03
CA ILE A 45 -1.18 -12.75 -1.47
C ILE A 45 -0.45 -12.01 -0.34
N GLY A 46 -1.14 -11.12 0.40
CA GLY A 46 -0.54 -10.40 1.53
C GLY A 46 -0.06 -11.34 2.65
N LYS A 47 -0.85 -12.39 2.94
CA LYS A 47 -0.49 -13.39 3.94
C LYS A 47 0.64 -14.32 3.47
N ALA A 48 0.72 -14.63 2.19
CA ALA A 48 1.77 -15.47 1.60
C ALA A 48 3.09 -14.71 1.39
N ALA A 49 3.03 -13.39 1.21
CA ALA A 49 4.21 -12.52 1.02
C ALA A 49 4.78 -11.98 2.35
N GLY A 50 4.13 -12.25 3.49
CA GLY A 50 4.56 -11.74 4.81
C GLY A 50 4.41 -10.23 5.00
N ASN A 51 3.86 -9.52 4.02
CA ASN A 51 3.70 -8.07 4.06
C ASN A 51 2.21 -7.68 4.08
N THR A 52 1.74 -7.19 5.24
CA THR A 52 0.34 -6.78 5.45
C THR A 52 -0.05 -5.53 4.66
N ALA A 53 0.90 -4.63 4.41
CA ALA A 53 0.71 -3.45 3.60
C ALA A 53 0.36 -3.80 2.16
N LEU A 54 1.11 -4.73 1.56
CA LEU A 54 0.83 -5.29 0.23
C LEU A 54 -0.59 -5.86 0.14
N GLY A 55 -1.00 -6.66 1.14
CA GLY A 55 -2.33 -7.25 1.19
C GLY A 55 -3.46 -6.22 1.24
N ALA A 56 -3.29 -5.15 2.00
CA ALA A 56 -4.28 -4.08 2.13
C ALA A 56 -4.42 -3.28 0.83
N ILE A 57 -3.31 -2.96 0.15
CA ILE A 57 -3.32 -2.24 -1.13
C ILE A 57 -3.93 -3.11 -2.24
N ILE A 58 -3.52 -4.37 -2.37
CA ILE A 58 -4.05 -5.29 -3.39
C ILE A 58 -5.56 -5.48 -3.23
N GLY A 59 -6.06 -5.54 -1.98
CA GLY A 59 -7.50 -5.59 -1.69
C GLY A 59 -8.28 -4.32 -2.08
N ALA A 60 -7.61 -3.20 -2.28
CA ALA A 60 -8.22 -1.91 -2.62
C ALA A 60 -8.18 -1.58 -4.13
N THR A 61 -7.53 -2.41 -4.95
CA THR A 61 -7.37 -2.15 -6.40
C THR A 61 -8.68 -2.27 -7.17
N VAL A 62 -8.81 -1.45 -8.19
CA VAL A 62 -9.97 -1.45 -9.11
C VAL A 62 -9.69 -2.28 -10.35
N GLY A 63 -8.46 -2.27 -10.82
CA GLY A 63 -8.01 -2.97 -12.03
C GLY A 63 -8.49 -2.33 -13.35
N GLY A 64 -8.15 -2.96 -14.46
CA GLY A 64 -8.60 -2.54 -15.78
C GLY A 64 -8.06 -1.15 -16.22
N VAL A 65 -8.83 -0.45 -17.08
CA VAL A 65 -8.46 0.88 -17.58
C VAL A 65 -8.54 1.91 -16.46
N THR A 66 -9.52 1.81 -15.59
CA THR A 66 -9.67 2.65 -14.38
C THR A 66 -8.45 2.54 -13.48
N GLY A 67 -7.98 1.33 -13.20
CA GLY A 67 -6.77 1.10 -12.41
C GLY A 67 -5.51 1.70 -13.05
N ALA A 68 -5.41 1.68 -14.38
CA ALA A 68 -4.31 2.33 -15.09
C ALA A 68 -4.33 3.87 -14.94
N VAL A 69 -5.52 4.47 -14.88
CA VAL A 69 -5.67 5.91 -14.59
C VAL A 69 -5.24 6.24 -13.18
N ILE A 70 -5.72 5.46 -12.19
CA ILE A 70 -5.34 5.60 -10.78
C ILE A 70 -3.81 5.42 -10.65
N GLY A 71 -3.26 4.38 -11.26
CA GLY A 71 -1.82 4.09 -11.22
C GLY A 71 -0.97 5.28 -11.66
N ARG A 72 -1.31 5.95 -12.77
CA ARG A 72 -0.60 7.15 -13.22
C ARG A 72 -0.67 8.32 -12.22
N LYS A 73 -1.83 8.51 -11.55
CA LYS A 73 -1.96 9.54 -10.50
C LYS A 73 -1.09 9.20 -9.29
N MET A 74 -1.06 7.92 -8.88
CA MET A 74 -0.22 7.43 -7.79
C MET A 74 1.28 7.48 -8.12
N ASP A 75 1.68 7.21 -9.38
CA ASP A 75 3.08 7.34 -9.81
C ASP A 75 3.61 8.76 -9.58
N LYS A 76 2.83 9.79 -9.97
CA LYS A 76 3.19 11.19 -9.75
C LYS A 76 3.30 11.51 -8.26
N GLN A 77 2.34 11.06 -7.45
CA GLN A 77 2.36 11.30 -6.01
C GLN A 77 3.55 10.59 -5.35
N ALA A 78 3.85 9.36 -5.72
CA ALA A 78 5.01 8.61 -5.18
C ALA A 78 6.34 9.28 -5.54
N GLU A 79 6.49 9.77 -6.77
CA GLU A 79 7.67 10.51 -7.21
C GLU A 79 7.84 11.80 -6.41
N GLU A 80 6.76 12.54 -6.21
CA GLU A 80 6.79 13.78 -5.42
C GLU A 80 7.15 13.50 -3.95
N ILE A 81 6.60 12.43 -3.33
CA ILE A 81 6.99 12.03 -1.97
C ILE A 81 8.48 11.70 -1.91
N LYS A 82 9.03 10.95 -2.89
CA LYS A 82 10.47 10.64 -2.93
C LYS A 82 11.34 11.87 -2.99
N ASN A 83 10.91 12.89 -3.72
CA ASN A 83 11.67 14.12 -3.90
C ASN A 83 11.58 15.06 -2.69
N GLU A 84 10.40 15.17 -2.06
CA GLU A 84 10.12 16.11 -0.99
C GLU A 84 10.47 15.56 0.41
N VAL A 85 10.51 14.22 0.59
CA VAL A 85 10.71 13.57 1.89
C VAL A 85 11.96 12.67 1.85
N PRO A 86 13.16 13.24 1.98
CA PRO A 86 14.38 12.45 1.90
C PRO A 86 14.53 11.49 3.09
N GLY A 87 15.10 10.30 2.83
CA GLY A 87 15.41 9.30 3.86
C GLY A 87 14.24 8.42 4.27
N VAL A 88 13.16 8.41 3.49
CA VAL A 88 12.07 7.44 3.62
C VAL A 88 12.08 6.46 2.45
N LYS A 89 11.62 5.24 2.68
CA LYS A 89 11.43 4.26 1.62
C LYS A 89 10.04 4.48 1.02
N VAL A 90 9.96 4.67 -0.30
CA VAL A 90 8.70 4.86 -1.03
C VAL A 90 8.59 3.80 -2.09
N GLU A 91 7.57 2.96 -2.01
CA GLU A 91 7.33 1.87 -2.91
C GLU A 91 5.95 2.01 -3.57
N ARG A 92 5.90 1.78 -4.88
CA ARG A 92 4.63 1.68 -5.63
C ARG A 92 4.19 0.24 -5.67
N VAL A 93 2.99 0.01 -5.19
CA VAL A 93 2.37 -1.31 -5.14
C VAL A 93 1.01 -1.23 -5.83
N GLU A 94 0.88 -1.85 -6.99
CA GLU A 94 -0.35 -1.84 -7.80
C GLU A 94 -0.92 -0.40 -7.95
N GLU A 95 -2.08 -0.12 -7.39
CA GLU A 95 -2.75 1.19 -7.41
C GLU A 95 -2.52 2.00 -6.12
N GLY A 96 -1.57 1.59 -5.26
CA GLY A 96 -1.27 2.26 -3.99
C GLY A 96 0.19 2.66 -3.85
N ILE A 97 0.51 3.33 -2.74
CA ILE A 97 1.85 3.76 -2.36
C ILE A 97 2.09 3.31 -0.92
N VAL A 98 3.23 2.70 -0.65
CA VAL A 98 3.74 2.48 0.71
C VAL A 98 4.86 3.47 0.95
N VAL A 99 4.76 4.23 2.05
CA VAL A 99 5.83 5.11 2.54
C VAL A 99 6.25 4.60 3.91
N GLU A 100 7.49 4.18 4.04
CA GLU A 100 8.03 3.61 5.27
C GLU A 100 9.00 4.58 5.94
N PHE A 101 8.78 4.80 7.23
CA PHE A 101 9.67 5.53 8.11
C PHE A 101 10.24 4.58 9.16
N SER A 102 11.55 4.57 9.33
CA SER A 102 12.16 3.93 10.50
C SER A 102 11.65 4.58 11.80
N SER A 103 11.35 3.77 12.82
CA SER A 103 10.97 4.31 14.13
C SER A 103 12.07 5.15 14.78
N GLU A 104 13.33 4.92 14.45
CA GLU A 104 14.47 5.71 14.96
C GLU A 104 14.45 7.15 14.46
N ILE A 105 13.97 7.39 13.25
CA ILE A 105 13.75 8.74 12.71
C ILE A 105 12.59 9.42 13.43
N LEU A 106 11.50 8.67 13.67
CA LEU A 106 10.25 9.22 14.17
C LEU A 106 10.27 9.46 15.69
N PHE A 107 10.87 8.55 16.46
CA PHE A 107 10.73 8.51 17.92
C PHE A 107 12.08 8.29 18.60
N GLY A 108 12.20 8.75 19.85
CA GLY A 108 13.28 8.33 20.74
C GLY A 108 13.12 6.85 21.14
N PHE A 109 14.17 6.30 21.74
CA PHE A 109 14.15 4.92 22.23
C PHE A 109 12.99 4.70 23.20
N ASP A 110 12.21 3.67 22.96
CA ASP A 110 11.02 3.26 23.75
C ASP A 110 9.96 4.38 23.92
N ARG A 111 9.90 5.34 22.98
CA ARG A 111 8.98 6.48 23.03
C ARG A 111 8.01 6.44 21.86
N SER A 112 6.92 7.22 22.02
CA SER A 112 5.95 7.52 20.98
C SER A 112 5.82 9.02 20.68
N ASP A 113 6.59 9.88 21.38
CA ASP A 113 6.64 11.31 21.10
C ASP A 113 7.52 11.57 19.87
N LEU A 114 7.02 12.35 18.92
CA LEU A 114 7.73 12.65 17.69
C LEU A 114 8.96 13.55 17.95
N THR A 115 10.08 13.18 17.35
CA THR A 115 11.30 14.01 17.33
C THR A 115 11.09 15.30 16.51
N ALA A 116 11.99 16.26 16.61
CA ALA A 116 11.96 17.47 15.79
C ALA A 116 12.17 17.14 14.29
N ASP A 117 13.07 16.20 13.98
CA ASP A 117 13.32 15.74 12.61
C ASP A 117 12.07 15.02 12.04
N ALA A 118 11.41 14.17 12.84
CA ALA A 118 10.16 13.56 12.48
C ALA A 118 9.10 14.59 12.08
N LYS A 119 8.92 15.63 12.89
CA LYS A 119 7.94 16.68 12.62
C LYS A 119 8.26 17.44 11.33
N ALA A 120 9.52 17.71 11.03
CA ALA A 120 9.92 18.33 9.77
C ALA A 120 9.59 17.43 8.58
N LYS A 121 9.97 16.13 8.60
CA LYS A 121 9.68 15.18 7.54
C LYS A 121 8.17 14.95 7.34
N LEU A 122 7.40 14.88 8.42
CA LEU A 122 5.95 14.77 8.36
C LEU A 122 5.29 16.05 7.83
N SER A 123 5.90 17.23 8.08
CA SER A 123 5.47 18.47 7.45
C SER A 123 5.66 18.45 5.93
N ASP A 124 6.79 17.96 5.44
CA ASP A 124 7.02 17.81 4.01
C ASP A 124 6.06 16.77 3.38
N LEU A 125 5.88 15.63 4.02
CA LEU A 125 4.89 14.64 3.59
C LEU A 125 3.47 15.25 3.55
N SER A 126 3.09 16.05 4.54
CA SER A 126 1.75 16.65 4.62
C SER A 126 1.45 17.59 3.46
N LYS A 127 2.46 18.30 2.92
CA LYS A 127 2.32 19.17 1.74
C LYS A 127 1.88 18.34 0.52
N VAL A 128 2.55 17.18 0.31
CA VAL A 128 2.20 16.26 -0.78
C VAL A 128 0.81 15.68 -0.53
N LEU A 129 0.52 15.17 0.68
CA LEU A 129 -0.79 14.60 1.01
C LEU A 129 -1.95 15.59 0.83
N THR A 130 -1.71 16.88 1.09
CA THR A 130 -2.70 17.95 0.91
C THR A 130 -2.90 18.30 -0.57
N LYS A 131 -1.86 18.24 -1.38
CA LYS A 131 -1.90 18.42 -2.83
C LYS A 131 -2.68 17.30 -3.54
N TYR A 132 -2.67 16.07 -2.97
CA TYR A 132 -3.38 14.89 -3.47
C TYR A 132 -4.53 14.50 -2.52
N PRO A 133 -5.63 15.27 -2.46
CA PRO A 133 -6.68 15.09 -1.44
C PRO A 133 -7.52 13.83 -1.65
N ASP A 134 -7.53 13.27 -2.84
CA ASP A 134 -8.42 12.18 -3.24
C ASP A 134 -7.82 10.78 -2.95
N THR A 135 -7.05 10.70 -1.85
CA THR A 135 -6.47 9.45 -1.33
C THR A 135 -6.83 9.21 0.13
N ASN A 136 -6.95 7.95 0.51
CA ASN A 136 -7.00 7.49 1.91
C ASN A 136 -5.58 7.18 2.39
N ILE A 137 -5.36 7.29 3.69
CA ILE A 137 -4.06 7.09 4.34
C ILE A 137 -4.29 6.18 5.54
N GLU A 138 -3.79 4.95 5.49
CA GLU A 138 -3.72 4.08 6.66
C GLU A 138 -2.31 4.15 7.24
N ILE A 139 -2.21 4.49 8.53
CA ILE A 139 -0.93 4.56 9.25
C ILE A 139 -0.79 3.32 10.09
N GLN A 140 0.20 2.50 9.77
CA GLN A 140 0.48 1.23 10.44
C GLN A 140 1.74 1.34 11.30
N GLY A 141 1.63 0.97 12.58
CA GLY A 141 2.76 0.91 13.50
C GLY A 141 3.24 -0.53 13.67
N HIS A 142 4.55 -0.73 13.68
CA HIS A 142 5.21 -2.02 13.86
C HIS A 142 6.32 -1.92 14.90
N THR A 143 6.61 -3.04 15.56
CA THR A 143 7.74 -3.22 16.48
C THR A 143 8.57 -4.42 16.03
N ASP A 144 9.74 -4.59 16.63
CA ASP A 144 10.41 -5.87 16.66
C ASP A 144 9.77 -6.79 17.72
N ASN A 145 10.35 -7.99 17.91
CA ASN A 145 9.87 -8.98 18.88
C ASN A 145 10.48 -8.80 20.29
N THR A 146 11.02 -7.63 20.61
CA THR A 146 11.58 -7.38 21.94
C THR A 146 10.46 -6.93 22.89
N GLY A 147 10.23 -7.68 23.95
CA GLY A 147 9.18 -7.38 24.93
C GLY A 147 8.03 -8.38 24.89
N THR A 148 6.84 -7.95 25.28
CA THR A 148 5.62 -8.77 25.22
C THR A 148 4.72 -8.31 24.08
N ASP A 149 3.98 -9.25 23.47
CA ASP A 149 3.02 -8.96 22.40
C ASP A 149 2.05 -7.82 22.77
N ALA A 150 1.52 -7.85 24.01
CA ALA A 150 0.59 -6.84 24.51
C ALA A 150 1.23 -5.46 24.59
N TYR A 151 2.49 -5.38 25.05
CA TYR A 151 3.25 -4.14 25.12
C TYR A 151 3.54 -3.61 23.70
N ASN A 152 4.01 -4.48 22.81
CA ASN A 152 4.34 -4.15 21.43
C ASN A 152 3.11 -3.68 20.64
N MET A 153 1.96 -4.33 20.83
CA MET A 153 0.70 -3.89 20.26
C MET A 153 0.36 -2.46 20.68
N GLN A 154 0.36 -2.18 21.99
CA GLN A 154 0.07 -0.85 22.50
C GLN A 154 1.09 0.20 22.05
N LEU A 155 2.40 -0.14 21.99
CA LEU A 155 3.44 0.77 21.55
C LEU A 155 3.25 1.16 20.08
N SER A 156 2.98 0.18 19.23
CA SER A 156 2.73 0.39 17.80
C SER A 156 1.51 1.27 17.55
N GLU A 157 0.40 1.05 18.29
CA GLU A 157 -0.79 1.90 18.22
C GLU A 157 -0.50 3.32 18.69
N ARG A 158 0.19 3.52 19.82
CA ARG A 158 0.57 4.86 20.31
C ARG A 158 1.41 5.60 19.28
N ARG A 159 2.37 4.94 18.63
CA ARG A 159 3.23 5.52 17.59
C ARG A 159 2.43 5.95 16.37
N ALA A 160 1.57 5.09 15.85
CA ALA A 160 0.69 5.43 14.73
C ALA A 160 -0.26 6.60 15.07
N ASN A 161 -0.79 6.61 16.30
CA ASN A 161 -1.62 7.72 16.80
C ASN A 161 -0.87 9.05 16.86
N SER A 162 0.37 9.07 17.35
CA SER A 162 1.19 10.28 17.43
C SER A 162 1.45 10.89 16.05
N VAL A 163 1.75 10.03 15.06
CA VAL A 163 1.91 10.44 13.66
C VAL A 163 0.61 11.01 13.10
N ALA A 164 -0.50 10.30 13.28
CA ALA A 164 -1.82 10.73 12.80
C ALA A 164 -2.25 12.07 13.44
N ALA A 165 -2.03 12.22 14.75
CA ALA A 165 -2.34 13.46 15.46
C ALA A 165 -1.55 14.65 14.89
N HIS A 166 -0.26 14.45 14.60
CA HIS A 166 0.58 15.49 14.01
C HIS A 166 0.14 15.86 12.59
N LEU A 167 -0.16 14.88 11.72
CA LEU A 167 -0.68 15.17 10.37
C LEU A 167 -1.99 15.96 10.39
N ARG A 168 -2.86 15.69 11.36
CA ARG A 168 -4.10 16.47 11.54
C ARG A 168 -3.81 17.95 11.88
N THR A 169 -2.78 18.23 12.67
CA THR A 169 -2.36 19.62 12.93
C THR A 169 -1.79 20.31 11.69
N LEU A 170 -1.38 19.53 10.69
CA LEU A 170 -0.86 20.00 9.40
C LEU A 170 -1.93 20.00 8.29
N ASN A 171 -3.22 20.07 8.68
CA ASN A 171 -4.37 20.15 7.79
C ASN A 171 -4.63 18.91 6.89
N VAL A 172 -4.06 17.75 7.20
CA VAL A 172 -4.49 16.51 6.56
C VAL A 172 -5.85 16.09 7.15
N ALA A 173 -6.87 15.97 6.32
CA ALA A 173 -8.24 15.73 6.76
C ALA A 173 -8.37 14.43 7.56
N SER A 174 -8.96 14.49 8.75
CA SER A 174 -9.12 13.35 9.67
C SER A 174 -9.90 12.20 9.04
N SER A 175 -10.87 12.49 8.16
CA SER A 175 -11.67 11.50 7.43
C SER A 175 -10.87 10.63 6.48
N ARG A 176 -9.67 11.07 6.09
CA ARG A 176 -8.76 10.32 5.23
C ARG A 176 -7.81 9.40 6.00
N ILE A 177 -7.65 9.61 7.32
CA ILE A 177 -6.64 8.95 8.13
C ILE A 177 -7.28 7.83 8.96
N SER A 178 -6.82 6.61 8.75
CA SER A 178 -7.03 5.46 9.62
C SER A 178 -5.72 5.04 10.29
N ILE A 179 -5.82 4.31 11.41
CA ILE A 179 -4.66 3.91 12.21
C ILE A 179 -4.76 2.44 12.55
N LYS A 180 -3.63 1.74 12.55
CA LYS A 180 -3.56 0.34 12.95
C LYS A 180 -2.22 0.02 13.62
N GLY A 181 -2.27 -0.61 14.78
CA GLY A 181 -1.11 -1.22 15.40
C GLY A 181 -1.01 -2.70 14.99
N PHE A 182 0.18 -3.16 14.72
CA PHE A 182 0.48 -4.57 14.46
C PHE A 182 1.40 -5.18 15.52
N GLY A 183 2.00 -4.34 16.39
CA GLY A 183 3.03 -4.82 17.28
C GLY A 183 4.11 -5.57 16.50
N GLU A 184 4.49 -6.74 16.99
CA GLU A 184 5.44 -7.65 16.35
C GLU A 184 4.81 -8.69 15.43
N SER A 185 3.47 -8.68 15.26
CA SER A 185 2.74 -9.74 14.54
C SER A 185 2.93 -9.73 13.02
N ALA A 186 3.53 -8.69 12.47
CA ALA A 186 3.73 -8.51 11.03
C ALA A 186 5.20 -8.10 10.73
N PRO A 187 6.17 -8.97 10.99
CA PRO A 187 7.57 -8.70 10.67
C PRO A 187 7.79 -8.76 9.15
N GLU A 188 8.55 -7.81 8.62
CA GLU A 188 9.00 -7.82 7.21
C GLU A 188 10.43 -8.37 7.08
N TYR A 189 11.21 -8.24 8.15
CA TYR A 189 12.59 -8.68 8.23
C TYR A 189 12.76 -9.70 9.37
N THR A 190 13.89 -10.42 9.36
CA THR A 190 14.20 -11.34 10.46
C THR A 190 14.36 -10.61 11.79
N ASN A 191 13.82 -11.17 12.87
CA ASN A 191 14.06 -10.68 14.23
C ASN A 191 15.32 -11.27 14.89
N GLU A 192 16.06 -12.10 14.16
CA GLU A 192 17.26 -12.77 14.70
C GLU A 192 18.48 -11.84 14.76
N THR A 193 18.53 -10.83 13.88
CA THR A 193 19.63 -9.86 13.82
C THR A 193 19.19 -8.48 14.31
N ASP A 194 20.13 -7.67 14.80
CA ASP A 194 19.87 -6.30 15.23
C ASP A 194 19.39 -5.42 14.08
N GLU A 195 19.95 -5.62 12.89
CA GLU A 195 19.58 -4.91 11.67
C GLU A 195 18.13 -5.21 11.27
N GLY A 196 17.75 -6.50 11.29
CA GLY A 196 16.39 -6.91 10.96
C GLY A 196 15.37 -6.40 11.99
N ARG A 197 15.70 -6.42 13.28
CA ARG A 197 14.88 -5.80 14.33
C ARG A 197 14.73 -4.29 14.11
N ALA A 198 15.81 -3.60 13.78
CA ALA A 198 15.77 -2.17 13.50
C ALA A 198 14.83 -1.84 12.32
N GLN A 199 14.85 -2.67 11.27
CA GLN A 199 13.95 -2.54 10.12
C GLN A 199 12.49 -2.87 10.46
N ASN A 200 12.24 -3.84 11.37
CA ASN A 200 10.89 -4.15 11.83
C ASN A 200 10.28 -3.01 12.67
N ARG A 201 11.09 -2.23 13.38
CA ARG A 201 10.65 -1.02 14.10
C ARG A 201 10.38 0.11 13.12
N ARG A 202 9.17 0.16 12.55
CA ARG A 202 8.80 1.09 11.48
C ARG A 202 7.36 1.59 11.61
N VAL A 203 7.07 2.67 10.90
CA VAL A 203 5.70 3.13 10.63
C VAL A 203 5.51 3.21 9.13
N GLU A 204 4.46 2.58 8.64
CA GLU A 204 4.09 2.57 7.23
C GLU A 204 2.86 3.46 7.00
N PHE A 205 2.87 4.16 5.88
CA PHE A 205 1.72 4.89 5.35
C PHE A 205 1.26 4.18 4.08
N LEU A 206 0.08 3.60 4.13
CA LEU A 206 -0.57 3.03 2.97
C LEU A 206 -1.47 4.09 2.36
N ILE A 207 -1.11 4.55 1.18
CA ILE A 207 -1.86 5.59 0.46
C ILE A 207 -2.59 4.89 -0.69
N THR A 208 -3.92 4.98 -0.68
CA THR A 208 -4.80 4.34 -1.67
C THR A 208 -5.81 5.34 -2.24
N ALA A 209 -6.36 5.06 -3.42
CA ALA A 209 -7.41 5.86 -4.01
C ALA A 209 -8.68 5.85 -3.13
N ASN A 210 -9.26 7.02 -2.86
CA ASN A 210 -10.58 7.11 -2.25
C ASN A 210 -11.68 6.98 -3.32
N GLU A 211 -12.94 6.93 -2.90
CA GLU A 211 -14.07 6.76 -3.84
C GLU A 211 -14.16 7.88 -4.88
N LYS A 212 -13.80 9.12 -4.51
CA LYS A 212 -13.79 10.24 -5.45
C LYS A 212 -12.77 10.02 -6.58
N MET A 213 -11.54 9.65 -6.24
CA MET A 213 -10.51 9.32 -7.25
C MET A 213 -10.96 8.17 -8.15
N LYS A 214 -11.58 7.13 -7.56
CA LYS A 214 -12.10 5.98 -8.32
C LYS A 214 -13.21 6.38 -9.30
N GLU A 215 -14.16 7.21 -8.87
CA GLU A 215 -15.22 7.73 -9.73
C GLU A 215 -14.68 8.60 -10.89
N GLU A 216 -13.74 9.51 -10.59
CA GLU A 216 -13.10 10.32 -11.61
C GLU A 216 -12.33 9.46 -12.62
N ALA A 217 -11.60 8.44 -12.12
CA ALA A 217 -10.87 7.51 -12.97
C ALA A 217 -11.80 6.67 -13.86
N ARG A 218 -12.97 6.24 -13.38
CA ARG A 218 -13.98 5.55 -14.19
C ARG A 218 -14.50 6.45 -15.31
N LYS A 219 -14.79 7.72 -15.01
CA LYS A 219 -15.23 8.70 -16.02
C LYS A 219 -14.13 8.93 -17.08
N GLU A 220 -12.89 9.10 -16.65
CA GLU A 220 -11.74 9.27 -17.55
C GLU A 220 -11.48 8.02 -18.41
N ALA A 221 -11.74 6.83 -17.86
CA ALA A 221 -11.64 5.56 -18.57
C ALA A 221 -12.78 5.29 -19.56
N GLY A 222 -13.84 6.12 -19.58
CA GLY A 222 -15.04 5.89 -20.36
C GLY A 222 -15.96 4.80 -19.81
N GLU A 223 -15.72 4.34 -18.58
CA GLU A 223 -16.54 3.37 -17.87
C GLU A 223 -17.66 4.12 -17.11
N THR A 224 -18.64 4.69 -17.86
CA THR A 224 -19.82 5.27 -17.22
C THR A 224 -20.67 4.15 -16.65
N GLY A 225 -20.84 4.14 -15.33
CA GLY A 225 -21.73 3.21 -14.67
C GLY A 225 -23.16 3.32 -15.23
N ASN A 226 -23.67 2.20 -15.63
CA ASN A 226 -25.09 2.01 -15.95
C ASN A 226 -25.87 1.85 -14.64
#